data_781cc2181cbb7c203f6c496d2c8402fe
#
_entry.id   781cc2181cbb7c203f6c496d2c8402fe
#
_cell.length_a   1.000
_cell.length_b   1.000
_cell.length_c   1.000
_cell.angle_alpha   90.00
_cell.angle_beta   90.00
_cell.angle_gamma   90.00
#
_symmetry.space_group_name_H-M   'P 1'
#
loop_
_entity.id
_entity.type
_entity.pdbx_description
1 polymer ?
#
loop_
_entity_poly.entity_id
_entity_poly.type
_entity_poly.pdbx_seq_one_letter_code
_entity_poly.pdbx_strand_id
1 'polypeptide(L)'
;MKSSRIAKIATVALAFGLVLTATPAQAADLQGSGASFPALLIEGCKAGFAKDTTHTFTYASSSSGTGQSNSDKSIGDFWMSDGAYTAATKRASLIHVPLVAAPIALLHNLPGSKPLNLSAKTVAGIFGGTITKWNDPAIVADNNRSYERVTYKLDRNGNPVKDAKGNPVVLKSRTMNSIYTLPNQTIKVVYRSDSSGTTENFTNYLAKSAPSVWTKAKNKVFKDSFPGNINDMSNLGRVVGAASSTGVAQLSGKTPYSITYAEVNYATANKLKIANLINPAGASVAPDSIGVGAFLASAAQDANGYLTYDYATKEKGAYPLGIVSYLLADTKYPKAGQADAVKAFANYILSTKCSKDAGTALGFSVIDGELLKKSLSQVAKIG
;
A
#
# COMPACT_ATOMS: atom_id res chain seq x y z
N MET A 1 12.10 5.51 99.24
CA MET A 1 13.03 5.41 98.15
C MET A 1 12.17 4.92 96.94
N LYS A 2 11.89 5.77 95.95
CA LYS A 2 10.91 5.52 94.86
C LYS A 2 11.68 5.16 93.59
N SER A 3 11.41 3.98 93.02
CA SER A 3 11.92 3.58 91.75
C SER A 3 10.92 3.93 90.64
N SER A 4 11.32 4.73 89.66
CA SER A 4 10.54 5.09 88.50
C SER A 4 10.70 4.04 87.40
N ARG A 5 9.56 3.53 86.88
CA ARG A 5 9.51 2.64 85.71
C ARG A 5 9.29 3.50 84.45
N ILE A 6 10.25 3.41 83.56
CA ILE A 6 10.15 4.02 82.25
C ILE A 6 9.43 3.03 81.32
N ALA A 7 8.28 3.41 80.83
CA ALA A 7 7.55 2.64 79.79
C ALA A 7 8.11 2.94 78.40
N LYS A 8 8.57 1.88 77.72
CA LYS A 8 8.94 1.99 76.26
C LYS A 8 7.72 1.85 75.41
N ILE A 9 7.37 2.91 74.70
CA ILE A 9 6.33 2.91 73.64
C ILE A 9 7.00 2.38 72.39
N ALA A 10 6.57 1.20 71.91
CA ALA A 10 6.97 0.65 70.61
C ALA A 10 6.06 1.19 69.52
N THR A 11 6.59 2.01 68.62
CA THR A 11 5.88 2.53 67.44
C THR A 11 5.92 1.45 66.37
N VAL A 12 4.78 0.82 66.09
CA VAL A 12 4.59 -0.10 64.97
C VAL A 12 4.30 0.75 63.71
N ALA A 13 5.27 0.87 62.81
CA ALA A 13 5.08 1.46 61.48
C ALA A 13 4.37 0.45 60.57
N LEU A 14 3.10 0.67 60.28
CA LEU A 14 2.36 -0.06 59.26
C LEU A 14 2.85 0.40 57.86
N ALA A 15 3.71 -0.42 57.23
CA ALA A 15 4.05 -0.23 55.84
C ALA A 15 2.85 -0.70 54.97
N PHE A 16 2.05 0.24 54.47
CA PHE A 16 1.09 -0.02 53.42
C PHE A 16 1.84 -0.28 52.10
N GLY A 17 2.07 -1.54 51.77
CA GLY A 17 2.56 -1.95 50.48
C GLY A 17 1.48 -1.67 49.44
N LEU A 18 1.70 -0.68 48.57
CA LEU A 18 0.92 -0.53 47.33
C LEU A 18 1.19 -1.77 46.45
N VAL A 19 0.29 -2.75 46.52
CA VAL A 19 0.24 -3.82 45.55
C VAL A 19 -0.35 -3.17 44.28
N LEU A 20 0.53 -2.77 43.34
CA LEU A 20 0.14 -2.48 41.96
C LEU A 20 -0.39 -3.78 41.38
N THR A 21 -1.71 -3.98 41.48
CA THR A 21 -2.38 -5.04 40.74
C THR A 21 -2.29 -4.65 39.27
N ALA A 22 -1.33 -5.25 38.54
CA ALA A 22 -1.34 -5.25 37.11
C ALA A 22 -2.66 -5.90 36.67
N THR A 23 -3.64 -5.09 36.24
CA THR A 23 -4.84 -5.63 35.60
C THR A 23 -4.40 -6.43 34.38
N PRO A 24 -4.77 -7.70 34.26
CA PRO A 24 -4.43 -8.47 33.07
C PRO A 24 -4.94 -7.71 31.84
N ALA A 25 -4.08 -7.55 30.83
CA ALA A 25 -4.47 -6.94 29.57
C ALA A 25 -5.70 -7.70 29.03
N GLN A 26 -6.83 -7.02 28.95
CA GLN A 26 -8.08 -7.63 28.50
C GLN A 26 -7.94 -7.97 27.03
N ALA A 27 -8.17 -9.24 26.67
CA ALA A 27 -8.22 -9.66 25.28
C ALA A 27 -9.32 -8.86 24.54
N ALA A 28 -8.99 -8.28 23.40
CA ALA A 28 -9.92 -7.54 22.57
C ALA A 28 -10.08 -8.23 21.21
N ASP A 29 -11.31 -8.20 20.68
CA ASP A 29 -11.63 -8.61 19.31
C ASP A 29 -11.89 -7.34 18.48
N LEU A 30 -10.90 -6.94 17.68
CA LEU A 30 -10.93 -5.71 16.91
C LEU A 30 -11.72 -5.89 15.61
N GLN A 31 -12.52 -4.89 15.26
CA GLN A 31 -13.24 -4.83 14.00
C GLN A 31 -12.65 -3.77 13.08
N GLY A 32 -12.01 -4.19 12.00
CA GLY A 32 -11.44 -3.31 11.00
C GLY A 32 -12.20 -3.31 9.69
N SER A 33 -12.08 -2.23 8.92
CA SER A 33 -12.66 -2.14 7.58
C SER A 33 -11.90 -1.18 6.68
N GLY A 34 -12.14 -1.25 5.37
CA GLY A 34 -11.62 -0.25 4.42
C GLY A 34 -10.98 -0.83 3.18
N ALA A 35 -9.83 -0.26 2.80
CA ALA A 35 -9.15 -0.55 1.54
C ALA A 35 -8.94 -2.04 1.28
N SER A 36 -9.22 -2.48 0.05
CA SER A 36 -8.97 -3.88 -0.37
C SER A 36 -7.50 -4.15 -0.69
N PHE A 37 -6.69 -3.12 -0.90
CA PHE A 37 -5.27 -3.25 -1.22
C PHE A 37 -4.47 -4.00 -0.14
N PRO A 38 -4.51 -3.66 1.17
CA PRO A 38 -3.75 -4.36 2.20
C PRO A 38 -4.41 -5.67 2.69
N ALA A 39 -5.62 -6.02 2.20
CA ALA A 39 -6.44 -7.05 2.81
C ALA A 39 -5.77 -8.42 2.91
N LEU A 40 -5.06 -8.85 1.84
CA LEU A 40 -4.40 -10.16 1.84
C LEU A 40 -3.25 -10.25 2.83
N LEU A 41 -2.49 -9.15 3.03
CA LEU A 41 -1.46 -9.09 4.06
C LEU A 41 -2.08 -9.16 5.45
N ILE A 42 -3.11 -8.34 5.70
CA ILE A 42 -3.81 -8.28 6.99
C ILE A 42 -4.34 -9.67 7.36
N GLU A 43 -5.05 -10.34 6.45
CA GLU A 43 -5.55 -11.71 6.67
C GLU A 43 -4.42 -12.74 6.86
N GLY A 44 -3.32 -12.62 6.10
CA GLY A 44 -2.16 -13.50 6.25
C GLY A 44 -1.47 -13.38 7.61
N CYS A 45 -1.57 -12.23 8.25
CA CYS A 45 -0.97 -11.97 9.57
C CYS A 45 -1.90 -12.28 10.76
N LYS A 46 -3.17 -12.61 10.50
CA LYS A 46 -4.21 -12.79 11.54
C LYS A 46 -3.89 -13.85 12.59
N ALA A 47 -3.49 -15.03 12.14
CA ALA A 47 -3.19 -16.15 13.04
C ALA A 47 -1.97 -15.86 13.93
N GLY A 48 -0.93 -15.23 13.37
CA GLY A 48 0.27 -14.85 14.10
C GLY A 48 -0.03 -13.73 15.11
N PHE A 49 -0.85 -12.75 14.75
CA PHE A 49 -1.29 -11.69 15.66
C PHE A 49 -2.01 -12.27 16.88
N ALA A 50 -2.99 -13.15 16.67
CA ALA A 50 -3.75 -13.78 17.74
C ALA A 50 -2.84 -14.60 18.68
N LYS A 51 -1.84 -15.29 18.12
CA LYS A 51 -0.86 -16.06 18.90
C LYS A 51 0.04 -15.18 19.76
N ASP A 52 0.50 -14.06 19.21
CA ASP A 52 1.56 -13.26 19.83
C ASP A 52 1.03 -12.16 20.78
N THR A 53 -0.26 -11.77 20.66
CA THR A 53 -0.81 -10.62 21.38
C THR A 53 -2.02 -10.94 22.25
N THR A 54 -2.55 -12.15 22.24
CA THR A 54 -3.83 -12.52 22.87
C THR A 54 -5.07 -11.79 22.33
N HIS A 55 -4.90 -10.80 21.45
CA HIS A 55 -5.98 -10.10 20.77
C HIS A 55 -6.34 -10.80 19.46
N THR A 56 -7.57 -10.59 18.99
CA THR A 56 -8.02 -11.03 17.67
C THR A 56 -8.53 -9.85 16.85
N PHE A 57 -8.70 -10.05 15.54
CA PHE A 57 -9.36 -9.05 14.71
C PHE A 57 -10.13 -9.69 13.55
N THR A 58 -11.10 -8.95 13.05
CA THR A 58 -11.74 -9.16 11.75
C THR A 58 -11.48 -7.98 10.84
N TYR A 59 -11.41 -8.20 9.53
CA TYR A 59 -11.21 -7.14 8.55
C TYR A 59 -12.21 -7.23 7.40
N ALA A 60 -13.11 -6.25 7.31
CA ALA A 60 -14.08 -6.12 6.21
C ALA A 60 -13.42 -5.36 5.03
N SER A 61 -12.86 -6.13 4.10
CA SER A 61 -12.24 -5.60 2.89
C SER A 61 -13.27 -5.01 1.94
N SER A 62 -13.11 -3.72 1.57
CA SER A 62 -14.01 -3.00 0.67
C SER A 62 -13.26 -1.94 -0.15
N SER A 63 -13.34 -0.67 0.26
CA SER A 63 -12.66 0.43 -0.40
C SER A 63 -12.12 1.45 0.60
N SER A 64 -11.14 2.26 0.18
CA SER A 64 -10.63 3.36 1.00
C SER A 64 -11.72 4.36 1.36
N GLY A 65 -12.66 4.64 0.44
CA GLY A 65 -13.80 5.51 0.71
C GLY A 65 -14.70 4.96 1.81
N THR A 66 -14.96 3.64 1.83
CA THR A 66 -15.70 2.97 2.92
C THR A 66 -14.94 3.07 4.24
N GLY A 67 -13.62 2.83 4.25
CA GLY A 67 -12.79 2.96 5.45
C GLY A 67 -12.85 4.37 6.04
N GLN A 68 -12.74 5.39 5.22
CA GLN A 68 -12.86 6.79 5.63
C GLN A 68 -14.25 7.11 6.17
N SER A 69 -15.32 6.69 5.48
CA SER A 69 -16.71 6.90 5.94
C SER A 69 -17.00 6.18 7.26
N ASN A 70 -16.50 4.95 7.43
CA ASN A 70 -16.65 4.21 8.68
C ASN A 70 -15.87 4.86 9.81
N SER A 71 -14.66 5.39 9.53
CA SER A 71 -13.89 6.14 10.52
C SER A 71 -14.63 7.36 11.03
N ASP A 72 -15.30 8.15 10.16
CA ASP A 72 -16.10 9.32 10.55
C ASP A 72 -17.26 8.94 11.47
N LYS A 73 -17.88 7.79 11.21
CA LYS A 73 -19.02 7.28 11.97
C LYS A 73 -18.62 6.45 13.19
N SER A 74 -17.31 6.26 13.43
CA SER A 74 -16.77 5.36 14.47
C SER A 74 -17.34 3.92 14.39
N ILE A 75 -17.56 3.43 13.16
CA ILE A 75 -18.00 2.05 12.92
C ILE A 75 -16.76 1.16 12.85
N GLY A 76 -16.56 0.31 13.86
CA GLY A 76 -15.37 -0.51 14.05
C GLY A 76 -14.29 0.17 14.91
N ASP A 77 -13.12 -0.45 14.97
CA ASP A 77 -12.02 -0.07 15.85
C ASP A 77 -10.82 0.50 15.10
N PHE A 78 -10.64 0.12 13.83
CA PHE A 78 -9.58 0.64 12.96
C PHE A 78 -10.00 0.61 11.48
N TRP A 79 -9.38 1.46 10.67
CA TRP A 79 -9.75 1.58 9.26
C TRP A 79 -8.53 1.69 8.38
N MET A 80 -8.63 1.18 7.14
CA MET A 80 -7.53 1.25 6.18
C MET A 80 -7.90 2.12 4.97
N SER A 81 -6.92 2.93 4.53
CA SER A 81 -7.04 3.78 3.36
C SER A 81 -5.72 3.89 2.61
N ASP A 82 -5.71 3.63 1.30
CA ASP A 82 -4.49 3.78 0.47
C ASP A 82 -4.24 5.24 0.07
N GLY A 83 -5.23 6.10 0.22
CA GLY A 83 -5.12 7.54 0.03
C GLY A 83 -5.17 8.28 1.36
N ALA A 84 -4.45 9.40 1.48
CA ALA A 84 -4.56 10.28 2.62
C ALA A 84 -5.99 10.79 2.79
N TYR A 85 -6.52 10.72 4.01
CA TYR A 85 -7.84 11.25 4.33
C TYR A 85 -7.72 12.71 4.77
N THR A 86 -7.98 13.63 3.85
CA THR A 86 -7.81 15.08 4.04
C THR A 86 -9.13 15.86 4.03
N ALA A 87 -10.28 15.18 4.04
CA ALA A 87 -11.57 15.86 4.06
C ALA A 87 -11.71 16.78 5.28
N ALA A 88 -12.39 17.90 5.11
CA ALA A 88 -12.67 18.85 6.20
C ALA A 88 -13.51 18.23 7.34
N THR A 89 -14.26 17.17 7.03
CA THR A 89 -15.08 16.41 7.99
C THR A 89 -14.27 15.42 8.83
N LYS A 90 -12.99 15.19 8.50
CA LYS A 90 -12.14 14.28 9.26
C LYS A 90 -12.01 14.74 10.71
N ARG A 91 -12.27 13.84 11.66
CA ARG A 91 -12.09 14.14 13.08
C ARG A 91 -10.64 14.56 13.39
N ALA A 92 -10.48 15.53 14.28
CA ALA A 92 -9.15 15.99 14.71
C ALA A 92 -8.33 14.88 15.42
N SER A 93 -9.03 13.95 16.09
CA SER A 93 -8.40 12.80 16.75
C SER A 93 -7.91 11.70 15.77
N LEU A 94 -8.36 11.72 14.52
CA LEU A 94 -8.00 10.69 13.55
C LEU A 94 -6.61 10.96 12.96
N ILE A 95 -5.71 10.01 13.15
CA ILE A 95 -4.33 10.04 12.65
C ILE A 95 -4.12 9.02 11.54
N HIS A 96 -3.03 9.19 10.80
CA HIS A 96 -2.59 8.29 9.74
C HIS A 96 -1.28 7.62 10.15
N VAL A 97 -1.29 6.30 10.14
CA VAL A 97 -0.08 5.49 10.34
C VAL A 97 0.25 4.81 9.01
N PRO A 98 1.36 5.14 8.34
CA PRO A 98 1.84 4.36 7.20
C PRO A 98 2.07 2.92 7.65
N LEU A 99 1.27 1.96 7.15
CA LEU A 99 1.25 0.62 7.72
C LEU A 99 1.69 -0.48 6.74
N VAL A 100 1.29 -0.38 5.49
CA VAL A 100 1.54 -1.41 4.47
C VAL A 100 2.05 -0.75 3.20
N ALA A 101 3.17 -1.22 2.67
CA ALA A 101 3.71 -0.75 1.39
C ALA A 101 3.65 -1.87 0.34
N ALA A 102 3.29 -1.54 -0.89
CA ALA A 102 3.28 -2.47 -2.01
C ALA A 102 3.25 -1.75 -3.36
N PRO A 103 3.56 -2.44 -4.47
CA PRO A 103 3.35 -1.91 -5.81
C PRO A 103 1.88 -1.99 -6.22
N ILE A 104 1.39 -0.97 -6.90
CA ILE A 104 0.25 -1.12 -7.81
C ILE A 104 0.81 -1.69 -9.11
N ALA A 105 0.46 -2.92 -9.42
CA ALA A 105 0.90 -3.58 -10.65
C ALA A 105 -0.10 -3.34 -11.80
N LEU A 106 0.41 -3.26 -13.01
CA LEU A 106 -0.42 -3.33 -14.21
C LEU A 106 -0.55 -4.79 -14.61
N LEU A 107 -1.75 -5.33 -14.44
CA LEU A 107 -2.09 -6.72 -14.74
C LEU A 107 -2.75 -6.80 -16.10
N HIS A 108 -2.33 -7.73 -16.97
CA HIS A 108 -2.87 -7.84 -18.32
C HIS A 108 -3.15 -9.29 -18.74
N ASN A 109 -4.09 -9.46 -19.67
CA ASN A 109 -4.50 -10.74 -20.22
C ASN A 109 -4.09 -10.87 -21.70
N LEU A 110 -2.82 -10.54 -21.99
CA LEU A 110 -2.22 -10.80 -23.31
C LEU A 110 -1.75 -12.25 -23.41
N PRO A 111 -1.87 -12.91 -24.57
CA PRO A 111 -1.25 -14.22 -24.79
C PRO A 111 0.29 -14.11 -24.79
N GLY A 112 0.98 -15.28 -24.75
CA GLY A 112 2.43 -15.35 -24.79
C GLY A 112 3.09 -15.14 -23.42
N SER A 113 4.43 -15.19 -23.35
CA SER A 113 5.22 -15.13 -22.12
C SER A 113 6.24 -13.98 -22.09
N LYS A 114 6.29 -13.14 -23.13
CA LYS A 114 7.23 -12.01 -23.18
C LYS A 114 6.82 -10.92 -22.18
N PRO A 115 7.79 -10.32 -21.46
CA PRO A 115 7.52 -9.18 -20.60
C PRO A 115 6.96 -8.00 -21.39
N LEU A 116 5.90 -7.39 -20.90
CA LEU A 116 5.34 -6.13 -21.42
C LEU A 116 5.97 -4.97 -20.66
N ASN A 117 6.49 -3.97 -21.37
CA ASN A 117 7.03 -2.75 -20.80
C ASN A 117 6.15 -1.58 -21.21
N LEU A 118 5.80 -0.72 -20.26
CA LEU A 118 4.92 0.43 -20.51
C LEU A 118 5.52 1.69 -19.87
N SER A 119 5.66 2.75 -20.66
CA SER A 119 5.98 4.09 -20.15
C SER A 119 4.76 4.78 -19.55
N ALA A 120 4.96 5.78 -18.70
CA ALA A 120 3.87 6.53 -18.08
C ALA A 120 2.91 7.13 -19.12
N LYS A 121 3.43 7.65 -20.25
CA LYS A 121 2.60 8.19 -21.35
C LYS A 121 1.75 7.11 -22.01
N THR A 122 2.33 5.95 -22.25
CA THR A 122 1.62 4.80 -22.83
C THR A 122 0.53 4.31 -21.88
N VAL A 123 0.81 4.18 -20.59
CA VAL A 123 -0.20 3.82 -19.58
C VAL A 123 -1.33 4.85 -19.55
N ALA A 124 -0.99 6.14 -19.52
CA ALA A 124 -1.97 7.22 -19.53
C ALA A 124 -2.85 7.18 -20.81
N GLY A 125 -2.26 6.90 -21.97
CA GLY A 125 -2.99 6.76 -23.23
C GLY A 125 -3.94 5.56 -23.24
N ILE A 126 -3.51 4.42 -22.72
CA ILE A 126 -4.34 3.20 -22.60
C ILE A 126 -5.54 3.45 -21.70
N PHE A 127 -5.28 3.89 -20.44
CA PHE A 127 -6.34 4.10 -19.45
C PHE A 127 -7.19 5.34 -19.74
N GLY A 128 -6.65 6.34 -20.44
CA GLY A 128 -7.37 7.54 -20.89
C GLY A 128 -8.10 7.38 -22.22
N GLY A 129 -7.98 6.21 -22.87
CA GLY A 129 -8.76 5.87 -24.05
C GLY A 129 -8.19 6.35 -25.38
N THR A 130 -7.03 7.01 -25.43
CA THR A 130 -6.38 7.46 -26.66
C THR A 130 -5.59 6.34 -27.36
N ILE A 131 -5.09 5.36 -26.61
CA ILE A 131 -4.48 4.14 -27.11
C ILE A 131 -5.48 2.99 -26.95
N THR A 132 -5.97 2.45 -28.07
CA THR A 132 -7.07 1.49 -28.08
C THR A 132 -6.69 0.09 -28.57
N LYS A 133 -5.50 -0.07 -29.14
CA LYS A 133 -5.00 -1.34 -29.67
C LYS A 133 -3.65 -1.70 -29.09
N TRP A 134 -3.39 -2.99 -28.89
CA TRP A 134 -2.12 -3.48 -28.34
C TRP A 134 -0.93 -3.23 -29.27
N ASN A 135 -1.12 -3.18 -30.59
CA ASN A 135 -0.07 -2.86 -31.56
C ASN A 135 0.03 -1.36 -31.87
N ASP A 136 -0.47 -0.50 -30.99
CA ASP A 136 -0.29 0.96 -31.10
C ASP A 136 1.22 1.29 -31.15
N PRO A 137 1.64 2.25 -31.99
CA PRO A 137 3.06 2.64 -32.12
C PRO A 137 3.74 2.98 -30.79
N ALA A 138 3.03 3.59 -29.83
CA ALA A 138 3.58 3.90 -28.51
C ALA A 138 3.91 2.63 -27.70
N ILE A 139 3.01 1.63 -27.71
CA ILE A 139 3.27 0.35 -27.04
C ILE A 139 4.38 -0.40 -27.76
N VAL A 140 4.38 -0.39 -29.10
CA VAL A 140 5.43 -1.01 -29.91
C VAL A 140 6.81 -0.39 -29.59
N ALA A 141 6.91 0.93 -29.50
CA ALA A 141 8.15 1.63 -29.16
C ALA A 141 8.65 1.28 -27.73
N ASP A 142 7.76 1.17 -26.75
CA ASP A 142 8.11 0.76 -25.40
C ASP A 142 8.64 -0.69 -25.34
N ASN A 143 8.28 -1.56 -26.28
CA ASN A 143 8.58 -2.98 -26.30
C ASN A 143 9.58 -3.43 -27.38
N ASN A 144 10.07 -2.51 -28.23
CA ASN A 144 11.09 -2.78 -29.22
C ASN A 144 12.25 -1.80 -29.06
N ARG A 145 12.95 -1.90 -27.94
CA ARG A 145 14.04 -1.01 -27.54
C ARG A 145 15.05 -1.72 -26.64
N SER A 146 16.22 -1.11 -26.53
CA SER A 146 17.16 -1.43 -25.47
C SER A 146 16.74 -0.74 -24.16
N TYR A 147 16.91 -1.40 -23.02
CA TYR A 147 16.68 -0.86 -21.70
C TYR A 147 17.69 -1.39 -20.69
N GLU A 148 17.92 -0.66 -19.61
CA GLU A 148 18.73 -1.14 -18.51
C GLU A 148 17.90 -2.00 -17.55
N ARG A 149 18.48 -3.13 -17.13
CA ARG A 149 17.98 -3.94 -16.01
C ARG A 149 18.99 -3.88 -14.88
N VAL A 150 18.52 -3.47 -13.72
CA VAL A 150 19.32 -3.33 -12.51
C VAL A 150 19.11 -4.55 -11.61
N THR A 151 20.20 -5.05 -11.01
CA THR A 151 20.18 -6.07 -9.96
C THR A 151 20.78 -5.46 -8.71
N TYR A 152 20.14 -5.63 -7.57
CA TYR A 152 20.58 -5.08 -6.29
C TYR A 152 21.44 -6.06 -5.51
N LYS A 153 22.32 -5.49 -4.67
CA LYS A 153 23.07 -6.25 -3.68
C LYS A 153 22.10 -6.65 -2.55
N LEU A 154 22.05 -7.95 -2.25
CA LEU A 154 21.23 -8.49 -1.16
C LEU A 154 22.11 -8.88 0.03
N ASP A 155 21.56 -8.76 1.24
CA ASP A 155 22.13 -9.28 2.46
C ASP A 155 21.92 -10.81 2.57
N ARG A 156 22.37 -11.43 3.67
CA ARG A 156 22.21 -12.88 3.93
C ARG A 156 20.75 -13.32 4.07
N ASN A 157 19.84 -12.39 4.31
CA ASN A 157 18.40 -12.64 4.49
C ASN A 157 17.62 -12.36 3.18
N GLY A 158 18.31 -12.00 2.07
CA GLY A 158 17.68 -11.64 0.81
C GLY A 158 17.11 -10.21 0.75
N ASN A 159 17.41 -9.36 1.73
CA ASN A 159 16.99 -7.96 1.71
C ASN A 159 18.01 -7.10 0.96
N PRO A 160 17.57 -6.03 0.26
CA PRO A 160 18.49 -5.09 -0.37
C PRO A 160 19.40 -4.41 0.65
N VAL A 161 20.71 -4.46 0.39
CA VAL A 161 21.67 -3.61 1.10
C VAL A 161 21.39 -2.16 0.71
N LYS A 162 21.28 -1.28 1.68
CA LYS A 162 20.99 0.14 1.47
C LYS A 162 22.22 1.01 1.68
N ASP A 163 22.29 2.11 0.94
CA ASP A 163 23.30 3.17 1.13
C ASP A 163 22.91 4.08 2.33
N ALA A 164 23.73 5.08 2.60
CA ALA A 164 23.49 6.04 3.68
C ALA A 164 22.21 6.90 3.49
N LYS A 165 21.67 6.96 2.28
CA LYS A 165 20.43 7.66 1.94
C LYS A 165 19.21 6.74 1.97
N GLY A 166 19.39 5.44 2.25
CA GLY A 166 18.32 4.45 2.26
C GLY A 166 18.01 3.83 0.89
N ASN A 167 18.78 4.16 -0.16
CA ASN A 167 18.57 3.59 -1.49
C ASN A 167 19.20 2.19 -1.59
N PRO A 168 18.58 1.23 -2.31
CA PRO A 168 19.16 -0.06 -2.58
C PRO A 168 20.49 0.06 -3.38
N VAL A 169 21.53 -0.61 -2.91
CA VAL A 169 22.85 -0.62 -3.59
C VAL A 169 22.79 -1.48 -4.84
N VAL A 170 23.08 -0.88 -6.00
CA VAL A 170 23.13 -1.59 -7.28
C VAL A 170 24.34 -2.54 -7.30
N LEU A 171 24.09 -3.83 -7.49
CA LEU A 171 25.13 -4.85 -7.69
C LEU A 171 25.59 -4.88 -9.16
N LYS A 172 24.63 -4.83 -10.08
CA LYS A 172 24.88 -4.94 -11.52
C LYS A 172 23.80 -4.22 -12.33
N SER A 173 24.24 -3.57 -13.41
CA SER A 173 23.37 -3.09 -14.48
C SER A 173 23.72 -3.80 -15.79
N ARG A 174 22.71 -4.19 -16.57
CA ARG A 174 22.87 -4.81 -17.89
C ARG A 174 21.92 -4.16 -18.89
N THR A 175 22.41 -3.90 -20.08
CA THR A 175 21.55 -3.55 -21.21
C THR A 175 20.86 -4.82 -21.73
N MET A 176 19.56 -4.76 -21.83
CA MET A 176 18.70 -5.81 -22.36
C MET A 176 17.99 -5.28 -23.61
N ASN A 177 17.78 -6.14 -24.59
CA ASN A 177 16.98 -5.82 -25.76
C ASN A 177 15.60 -6.47 -25.63
N SER A 178 14.55 -5.67 -25.80
CA SER A 178 13.18 -6.17 -25.92
C SER A 178 12.76 -6.15 -27.39
N ILE A 179 12.20 -7.27 -27.85
CA ILE A 179 11.54 -7.39 -29.16
C ILE A 179 10.23 -8.14 -28.91
N TYR A 180 9.09 -7.44 -29.05
CA TYR A 180 7.79 -8.01 -28.83
C TYR A 180 6.83 -7.64 -29.96
N THR A 181 6.41 -8.63 -30.76
CA THR A 181 5.33 -8.46 -31.73
C THR A 181 4.00 -8.49 -31.03
N LEU A 182 3.37 -7.33 -30.90
CA LEU A 182 2.11 -7.15 -30.23
C LEU A 182 0.93 -7.40 -31.19
N PRO A 183 -0.17 -8.01 -30.71
CA PRO A 183 -1.33 -8.34 -31.58
C PRO A 183 -2.13 -7.11 -31.95
N ASN A 184 -2.70 -7.10 -33.15
CA ASN A 184 -3.69 -6.09 -33.58
C ASN A 184 -5.06 -6.39 -32.93
N GLN A 185 -5.13 -6.22 -31.62
CA GLN A 185 -6.33 -6.49 -30.81
C GLN A 185 -6.71 -5.27 -30.00
N THR A 186 -8.02 -5.08 -29.80
CA THR A 186 -8.55 -3.98 -28.99
C THR A 186 -8.21 -4.20 -27.49
N ILE A 187 -7.68 -3.16 -26.86
CA ILE A 187 -7.42 -3.16 -25.43
C ILE A 187 -8.74 -3.01 -24.68
N LYS A 188 -9.01 -3.91 -23.73
CA LYS A 188 -10.10 -3.79 -22.77
C LYS A 188 -9.54 -3.26 -21.45
N VAL A 189 -10.00 -2.10 -21.02
CA VAL A 189 -9.56 -1.47 -19.76
C VAL A 189 -10.56 -1.83 -18.66
N VAL A 190 -10.06 -2.43 -17.59
CA VAL A 190 -10.87 -2.70 -16.39
C VAL A 190 -10.39 -1.77 -15.26
N TYR A 191 -11.31 -0.93 -14.75
CA TYR A 191 -11.00 0.05 -13.71
C TYR A 191 -11.82 -0.17 -12.44
N ARG A 192 -11.37 0.38 -11.31
CA ARG A 192 -12.10 0.36 -10.02
C ARG A 192 -13.32 1.26 -10.09
N SER A 193 -14.51 0.66 -9.96
CA SER A 193 -15.79 1.40 -9.97
C SER A 193 -16.17 1.98 -8.61
N ASP A 194 -15.51 1.55 -7.54
CA ASP A 194 -15.67 2.01 -6.16
C ASP A 194 -14.75 3.20 -5.84
N SER A 195 -15.00 3.87 -4.71
CA SER A 195 -14.15 4.97 -4.21
C SER A 195 -12.83 4.42 -3.64
N SER A 196 -11.81 4.32 -4.47
CA SER A 196 -10.58 3.56 -4.25
C SER A 196 -9.36 4.46 -4.05
N GLY A 197 -8.64 4.26 -2.95
CA GLY A 197 -7.33 4.89 -2.75
C GLY A 197 -6.27 4.34 -3.70
N THR A 198 -6.37 3.08 -4.13
CA THR A 198 -5.53 2.52 -5.21
C THR A 198 -5.73 3.32 -6.50
N THR A 199 -6.99 3.63 -6.85
CA THR A 199 -7.33 4.51 -7.99
C THR A 199 -6.77 5.92 -7.79
N GLU A 200 -6.87 6.50 -6.61
CA GLU A 200 -6.32 7.82 -6.31
C GLU A 200 -4.81 7.87 -6.55
N ASN A 201 -4.06 6.88 -6.06
CA ASN A 201 -2.62 6.80 -6.29
C ASN A 201 -2.26 6.53 -7.76
N PHE A 202 -3.01 5.65 -8.43
CA PHE A 202 -2.83 5.37 -9.84
C PHE A 202 -3.06 6.61 -10.70
N THR A 203 -4.17 7.33 -10.49
CA THR A 203 -4.47 8.56 -11.23
C THR A 203 -3.52 9.71 -10.88
N ASN A 204 -3.00 9.76 -9.64
CA ASN A 204 -1.94 10.67 -9.25
C ASN A 204 -0.64 10.43 -10.03
N TYR A 205 -0.23 9.15 -10.14
CA TYR A 205 0.91 8.78 -10.96
C TYR A 205 0.73 9.22 -12.41
N LEU A 206 -0.43 8.96 -13.02
CA LEU A 206 -0.69 9.36 -14.41
C LEU A 206 -0.65 10.89 -14.59
N ALA A 207 -1.30 11.64 -13.68
CA ALA A 207 -1.32 13.10 -13.72
C ALA A 207 0.07 13.74 -13.53
N LYS A 208 0.93 13.14 -12.69
CA LYS A 208 2.28 13.66 -12.42
C LYS A 208 3.31 13.21 -13.45
N SER A 209 3.22 11.97 -13.94
CA SER A 209 4.22 11.38 -14.87
C SER A 209 3.89 11.59 -16.35
N ALA A 210 2.63 11.85 -16.69
CA ALA A 210 2.18 12.05 -18.07
C ALA A 210 1.14 13.18 -18.19
N PRO A 211 1.41 14.41 -17.69
CA PRO A 211 0.41 15.50 -17.61
C PRO A 211 -0.13 15.95 -18.97
N SER A 212 0.63 15.76 -20.05
CA SER A 212 0.16 16.08 -21.42
C SER A 212 -0.87 15.09 -21.96
N VAL A 213 -1.02 13.91 -21.36
CA VAL A 213 -1.97 12.85 -21.75
C VAL A 213 -3.07 12.71 -20.71
N TRP A 214 -2.70 12.70 -19.43
CA TRP A 214 -3.65 12.63 -18.32
C TRP A 214 -3.83 14.01 -17.70
N THR A 215 -4.82 14.75 -18.20
CA THR A 215 -5.03 16.17 -17.89
C THR A 215 -5.89 16.42 -16.64
N LYS A 216 -6.45 15.39 -16.04
CA LYS A 216 -7.29 15.49 -14.85
C LYS A 216 -6.48 15.27 -13.58
N ALA A 217 -6.89 15.93 -12.50
CA ALA A 217 -6.32 15.70 -11.18
C ALA A 217 -6.61 14.27 -10.68
N LYS A 218 -5.82 13.80 -9.70
CA LYS A 218 -6.08 12.54 -9.02
C LYS A 218 -7.48 12.50 -8.41
N ASN A 219 -8.11 11.33 -8.46
CA ASN A 219 -9.41 11.12 -7.82
C ASN A 219 -9.56 9.64 -7.40
N LYS A 220 -10.30 9.39 -6.31
CA LYS A 220 -10.68 8.04 -5.87
C LYS A 220 -11.71 7.40 -6.78
N VAL A 221 -12.49 8.20 -7.49
CA VAL A 221 -13.47 7.77 -8.49
C VAL A 221 -12.82 7.88 -9.86
N PHE A 222 -12.57 6.75 -10.51
CA PHE A 222 -11.85 6.71 -11.79
C PHE A 222 -12.50 7.57 -12.86
N LYS A 223 -13.84 7.53 -12.95
CA LYS A 223 -14.60 8.30 -13.94
C LYS A 223 -14.36 9.80 -13.85
N ASP A 224 -14.18 10.32 -12.62
CA ASP A 224 -13.99 11.75 -12.37
C ASP A 224 -12.56 12.21 -12.73
N SER A 225 -11.60 11.29 -12.71
CA SER A 225 -10.21 11.53 -13.13
C SER A 225 -9.98 11.18 -14.61
N PHE A 226 -10.93 10.57 -15.29
CA PHE A 226 -10.78 10.20 -16.71
C PHE A 226 -10.64 11.45 -17.58
N PRO A 227 -9.59 11.56 -18.43
CA PRO A 227 -9.27 12.82 -19.14
C PRO A 227 -10.25 13.20 -20.25
N GLY A 228 -11.04 12.25 -20.76
CA GLY A 228 -12.06 12.47 -21.79
C GLY A 228 -13.46 12.19 -21.26
N ASN A 229 -14.36 11.87 -22.18
CA ASN A 229 -15.69 11.36 -21.86
C ASN A 229 -15.65 9.83 -21.77
N ILE A 230 -15.73 9.28 -20.55
CA ILE A 230 -15.70 7.82 -20.34
C ILE A 230 -16.90 7.11 -20.97
N ASN A 231 -18.03 7.84 -21.16
CA ASN A 231 -19.26 7.32 -21.76
C ASN A 231 -19.28 7.50 -23.29
N ASP A 232 -18.17 7.94 -23.92
CA ASP A 232 -18.05 7.98 -25.37
C ASP A 232 -18.29 6.59 -25.97
N MET A 233 -18.91 6.54 -27.16
CA MET A 233 -19.22 5.28 -27.85
C MET A 233 -17.98 4.42 -28.10
N SER A 234 -16.81 5.02 -28.31
CA SER A 234 -15.54 4.31 -28.47
C SER A 234 -15.07 3.60 -27.20
N ASN A 235 -15.57 4.00 -26.03
CA ASN A 235 -15.29 3.39 -24.73
C ASN A 235 -16.32 2.33 -24.31
N LEU A 236 -17.47 2.31 -24.95
CA LEU A 236 -18.55 1.41 -24.59
C LEU A 236 -18.12 -0.06 -24.76
N GLY A 237 -18.27 -0.87 -23.70
CA GLY A 237 -17.82 -2.27 -23.66
C GLY A 237 -16.29 -2.47 -23.73
N ARG A 238 -15.51 -1.39 -23.84
CA ARG A 238 -14.04 -1.40 -23.83
C ARG A 238 -13.45 -0.93 -22.49
N VAL A 239 -14.07 0.08 -21.86
CA VAL A 239 -13.67 0.62 -20.56
C VAL A 239 -14.77 0.28 -19.56
N VAL A 240 -14.52 -0.72 -18.72
CA VAL A 240 -15.53 -1.28 -17.82
C VAL A 240 -15.08 -1.25 -16.37
N GLY A 241 -16.02 -1.08 -15.44
CA GLY A 241 -15.72 -1.00 -14.01
C GLY A 241 -16.03 -2.28 -13.27
N ALA A 242 -15.22 -2.58 -12.24
CA ALA A 242 -15.51 -3.60 -11.23
C ALA A 242 -15.10 -3.09 -9.85
N ALA A 243 -15.81 -3.49 -8.81
CA ALA A 243 -15.50 -3.09 -7.44
C ALA A 243 -14.37 -3.93 -6.84
N SER A 244 -13.56 -3.32 -5.97
CA SER A 244 -12.42 -3.90 -5.25
C SER A 244 -11.25 -4.37 -6.15
N SER A 245 -10.08 -4.59 -5.54
CA SER A 245 -8.92 -5.20 -6.26
C SER A 245 -9.24 -6.60 -6.75
N THR A 246 -9.97 -7.38 -5.98
CA THR A 246 -10.45 -8.73 -6.36
C THR A 246 -11.33 -8.67 -7.60
N GLY A 247 -12.31 -7.76 -7.64
CA GLY A 247 -13.26 -7.67 -8.74
C GLY A 247 -12.61 -7.28 -10.07
N VAL A 248 -11.71 -6.28 -10.06
CA VAL A 248 -11.00 -5.89 -11.30
C VAL A 248 -10.07 -6.99 -11.81
N ALA A 249 -9.40 -7.72 -10.90
CA ALA A 249 -8.53 -8.82 -11.28
C ALA A 249 -9.32 -10.01 -11.86
N GLN A 250 -10.42 -10.40 -11.23
CA GLN A 250 -11.30 -11.47 -11.71
C GLN A 250 -11.92 -11.14 -13.07
N LEU A 251 -12.42 -9.91 -13.24
CA LEU A 251 -12.99 -9.48 -14.53
C LEU A 251 -11.92 -9.48 -15.63
N SER A 252 -10.71 -8.97 -15.34
CA SER A 252 -9.61 -8.97 -16.29
C SER A 252 -9.16 -10.39 -16.65
N GLY A 253 -9.10 -11.32 -15.68
CA GLY A 253 -8.75 -12.72 -15.94
C GLY A 253 -9.72 -13.43 -16.90
N LYS A 254 -11.01 -13.04 -16.87
CA LYS A 254 -12.06 -13.55 -17.76
C LYS A 254 -12.15 -12.79 -19.08
N THR A 255 -11.44 -11.65 -19.22
CA THR A 255 -11.54 -10.77 -20.39
C THR A 255 -10.23 -10.82 -21.19
N PRO A 256 -10.16 -11.52 -22.34
CA PRO A 256 -8.99 -11.52 -23.20
C PRO A 256 -8.59 -10.10 -23.61
N TYR A 257 -7.29 -9.86 -23.73
CA TYR A 257 -6.72 -8.57 -24.14
C TYR A 257 -7.03 -7.40 -23.19
N SER A 258 -7.38 -7.71 -21.93
CA SER A 258 -7.62 -6.68 -20.92
C SER A 258 -6.32 -6.23 -20.23
N ILE A 259 -6.44 -5.05 -19.60
CA ILE A 259 -5.47 -4.51 -18.66
C ILE A 259 -6.21 -3.89 -17.48
N THR A 260 -5.64 -4.02 -16.28
CA THR A 260 -6.13 -3.42 -15.05
C THR A 260 -4.96 -3.03 -14.13
N TYR A 261 -5.27 -2.44 -13.00
CA TYR A 261 -4.32 -2.11 -11.93
C TYR A 261 -4.79 -2.72 -10.60
N ALA A 262 -3.92 -3.48 -9.97
CA ALA A 262 -4.13 -4.13 -8.68
C ALA A 262 -2.78 -4.58 -8.08
N GLU A 263 -2.78 -5.27 -6.95
CA GLU A 263 -1.60 -5.84 -6.33
C GLU A 263 -1.10 -7.06 -7.11
N VAL A 264 0.22 -7.32 -7.06
CA VAL A 264 0.89 -8.37 -7.86
C VAL A 264 0.36 -9.78 -7.60
N ASN A 265 -0.08 -10.07 -6.39
CA ASN A 265 -0.57 -11.40 -5.99
C ASN A 265 -1.87 -11.82 -6.70
N TYR A 266 -2.66 -10.85 -7.18
CA TYR A 266 -3.84 -11.15 -8.00
C TYR A 266 -3.50 -11.71 -9.39
N ALA A 267 -2.26 -11.53 -9.86
CA ALA A 267 -1.84 -12.01 -11.17
C ALA A 267 -1.97 -13.53 -11.27
N THR A 268 -1.35 -14.28 -10.37
CA THR A 268 -1.34 -15.75 -10.39
C THR A 268 -2.74 -16.34 -10.24
N ALA A 269 -3.50 -15.85 -9.24
CA ALA A 269 -4.85 -16.34 -8.95
C ALA A 269 -5.84 -16.17 -10.12
N ASN A 270 -5.62 -15.14 -10.96
CA ASN A 270 -6.49 -14.81 -12.09
C ASN A 270 -5.85 -15.09 -13.45
N LYS A 271 -4.70 -15.79 -13.51
CA LYS A 271 -3.95 -16.12 -14.73
C LYS A 271 -3.56 -14.88 -15.55
N LEU A 272 -3.37 -13.76 -14.87
CA LEU A 272 -2.92 -12.51 -15.46
C LEU A 272 -1.40 -12.42 -15.46
N LYS A 273 -0.85 -11.63 -16.36
CA LYS A 273 0.57 -11.30 -16.44
C LYS A 273 0.80 -9.89 -15.92
N ILE A 274 2.01 -9.62 -15.54
CA ILE A 274 2.44 -8.37 -14.94
C ILE A 274 3.27 -7.60 -15.96
N ALA A 275 2.93 -6.33 -16.20
CA ALA A 275 3.75 -5.43 -16.98
C ALA A 275 4.81 -4.74 -16.11
N ASN A 276 5.98 -4.52 -16.68
CA ASN A 276 6.99 -3.63 -16.12
C ASN A 276 6.67 -2.17 -16.47
N LEU A 277 7.13 -1.25 -15.64
CA LEU A 277 7.11 0.18 -15.96
C LEU A 277 8.48 0.67 -16.43
N ILE A 278 8.46 1.53 -17.42
CA ILE A 278 9.63 2.32 -17.81
C ILE A 278 9.65 3.55 -16.92
N ASN A 279 10.60 3.61 -15.99
CA ASN A 279 10.72 4.68 -15.02
C ASN A 279 11.37 5.96 -15.62
N PRO A 280 11.41 7.10 -14.90
CA PRO A 280 12.02 8.34 -15.41
C PRO A 280 13.51 8.24 -15.73
N ALA A 281 14.23 7.24 -15.20
CA ALA A 281 15.63 6.95 -15.56
C ALA A 281 15.73 6.15 -16.87
N GLY A 282 14.62 5.72 -17.49
CA GLY A 282 14.58 4.91 -18.71
C GLY A 282 14.76 3.41 -18.46
N ALA A 283 14.86 2.97 -17.22
CA ALA A 283 14.96 1.56 -16.85
C ALA A 283 13.61 0.87 -16.88
N SER A 284 13.58 -0.41 -17.26
CA SER A 284 12.39 -1.28 -17.13
C SER A 284 12.41 -1.92 -15.75
N VAL A 285 11.40 -1.62 -14.93
CA VAL A 285 11.32 -2.04 -13.53
C VAL A 285 10.06 -2.87 -13.31
N ALA A 286 10.23 -4.04 -12.69
CA ALA A 286 9.12 -4.89 -12.27
C ALA A 286 8.46 -4.34 -10.98
N PRO A 287 7.18 -4.59 -10.76
CA PRO A 287 6.50 -4.23 -9.51
C PRO A 287 6.87 -5.23 -8.40
N ASP A 288 8.03 -5.04 -7.81
CA ASP A 288 8.52 -5.84 -6.69
C ASP A 288 8.79 -4.98 -5.45
N SER A 289 9.01 -5.64 -4.33
CA SER A 289 9.27 -4.98 -3.05
C SER A 289 10.52 -4.10 -3.06
N ILE A 290 11.55 -4.48 -3.83
CA ILE A 290 12.80 -3.75 -3.94
C ILE A 290 12.59 -2.44 -4.70
N GLY A 291 11.91 -2.52 -5.85
CA GLY A 291 11.58 -1.35 -6.66
C GLY A 291 10.68 -0.35 -5.93
N VAL A 292 9.72 -0.85 -5.16
CA VAL A 292 8.89 -0.02 -4.28
C VAL A 292 9.72 0.64 -3.18
N GLY A 293 10.60 -0.11 -2.52
CA GLY A 293 11.50 0.43 -1.50
C GLY A 293 12.40 1.54 -2.04
N ALA A 294 12.94 1.37 -3.25
CA ALA A 294 13.74 2.40 -3.95
C ALA A 294 12.92 3.66 -4.26
N PHE A 295 11.65 3.50 -4.66
CA PHE A 295 10.75 4.63 -4.92
C PHE A 295 10.36 5.37 -3.63
N LEU A 296 9.98 4.63 -2.59
CA LEU A 296 9.54 5.20 -1.31
C LEU A 296 10.69 5.85 -0.53
N ALA A 297 11.96 5.50 -0.79
CA ALA A 297 13.12 6.13 -0.17
C ALA A 297 13.21 7.65 -0.50
N SER A 298 12.64 8.08 -1.63
CA SER A 298 12.56 9.50 -2.04
C SER A 298 11.30 10.22 -1.51
N ALA A 299 10.39 9.51 -0.82
CA ALA A 299 9.13 10.09 -0.36
C ALA A 299 9.33 11.00 0.85
N ALA A 300 8.75 12.20 0.79
CA ALA A 300 8.64 13.10 1.93
C ALA A 300 7.41 12.74 2.77
N GLN A 301 7.51 12.87 4.10
CA GLN A 301 6.39 12.67 5.02
C GLN A 301 6.15 13.94 5.84
N ASP A 302 4.90 14.39 5.91
CA ASP A 302 4.50 15.51 6.74
C ASP A 302 4.18 15.11 8.20
N ALA A 303 3.88 16.09 9.04
CA ALA A 303 3.56 15.88 10.46
C ALA A 303 2.30 15.03 10.71
N ASN A 304 1.40 14.93 9.72
CA ASN A 304 0.16 14.13 9.77
C ASN A 304 0.38 12.69 9.31
N GLY A 305 1.60 12.33 8.92
CA GLY A 305 1.95 11.00 8.44
C GLY A 305 1.71 10.79 6.94
N TYR A 306 1.33 11.83 6.17
CA TYR A 306 1.09 11.73 4.73
C TYR A 306 2.39 11.68 3.96
N LEU A 307 2.43 10.83 2.93
CA LEU A 307 3.56 10.72 2.01
C LEU A 307 3.31 11.51 0.73
N THR A 308 4.33 12.24 0.32
CA THR A 308 4.42 12.87 -1.00
C THR A 308 5.50 12.16 -1.80
N TYR A 309 5.13 11.63 -2.97
CA TYR A 309 6.01 10.82 -3.82
C TYR A 309 6.71 11.67 -4.88
N ASP A 310 8.00 11.41 -5.11
CA ASP A 310 8.75 11.98 -6.22
C ASP A 310 8.64 11.07 -7.47
N TYR A 311 7.64 11.34 -8.30
CA TYR A 311 7.45 10.62 -9.56
C TYR A 311 8.50 10.93 -10.64
N ALA A 312 9.38 11.90 -10.42
CA ALA A 312 10.46 12.28 -11.32
C ALA A 312 11.82 11.70 -10.91
N THR A 313 11.86 10.91 -9.84
CA THR A 313 13.11 10.29 -9.34
C THR A 313 13.89 9.60 -10.44
N LYS A 314 15.21 9.83 -10.46
CA LYS A 314 16.14 9.18 -11.40
C LYS A 314 16.77 7.90 -10.85
N GLU A 315 16.29 7.42 -9.71
CA GLU A 315 16.71 6.12 -9.17
C GLU A 315 16.35 5.01 -10.16
N LYS A 316 17.38 4.36 -10.73
CA LYS A 316 17.23 3.40 -11.84
C LYS A 316 16.34 2.20 -11.50
N GLY A 317 16.32 1.81 -10.24
CA GLY A 317 15.51 0.69 -9.79
C GLY A 317 14.16 1.07 -9.21
N ALA A 318 13.82 2.36 -9.12
CA ALA A 318 12.56 2.80 -8.53
C ALA A 318 11.36 2.39 -9.39
N TYR A 319 10.40 1.70 -8.77
CA TYR A 319 9.11 1.40 -9.37
C TYR A 319 8.11 2.51 -9.02
N PRO A 320 7.72 3.39 -9.96
CA PRO A 320 7.05 4.65 -9.64
C PRO A 320 5.56 4.53 -9.26
N LEU A 321 5.02 3.33 -9.16
CA LEU A 321 3.70 3.02 -8.62
C LEU A 321 3.77 2.25 -7.30
N GLY A 322 4.79 2.53 -6.48
CA GLY A 322 4.84 2.12 -5.08
C GLY A 322 3.90 2.98 -4.25
N ILE A 323 3.08 2.38 -3.41
CA ILE A 323 2.17 3.09 -2.52
C ILE A 323 2.25 2.59 -1.09
N VAL A 324 1.73 3.40 -0.17
CA VAL A 324 1.51 3.02 1.22
C VAL A 324 0.02 3.05 1.54
N SER A 325 -0.48 2.00 2.18
CA SER A 325 -1.79 1.98 2.80
C SER A 325 -1.66 2.42 4.25
N TYR A 326 -2.52 3.35 4.67
CA TYR A 326 -2.53 3.94 5.99
C TYR A 326 -3.54 3.23 6.89
N LEU A 327 -3.14 2.94 8.12
CA LEU A 327 -4.07 2.73 9.21
C LEU A 327 -4.60 4.11 9.62
N LEU A 328 -5.92 4.25 9.64
CA LEU A 328 -6.63 5.34 10.28
C LEU A 328 -6.98 4.88 11.70
N ALA A 329 -6.51 5.60 12.70
CA ALA A 329 -6.73 5.29 14.11
C ALA A 329 -6.99 6.57 14.90
N ASP A 330 -7.64 6.45 16.05
CA ASP A 330 -7.90 7.59 16.91
C ASP A 330 -6.81 7.78 17.98
N THR A 331 -6.60 9.01 18.38
CA THR A 331 -5.78 9.36 19.54
C THR A 331 -6.55 9.27 20.87
N LYS A 332 -7.84 8.89 20.82
CA LYS A 332 -8.70 8.67 21.98
C LYS A 332 -9.73 7.60 21.65
N TYR A 333 -9.63 6.46 22.30
CA TYR A 333 -10.61 5.38 22.20
C TYR A 333 -11.54 5.35 23.43
N PRO A 334 -12.85 5.11 23.23
CA PRO A 334 -13.82 5.17 24.33
C PRO A 334 -13.79 3.96 25.27
N LYS A 335 -13.32 2.80 24.81
CA LYS A 335 -13.32 1.56 25.58
C LYS A 335 -11.95 1.28 26.20
N ALA A 336 -11.91 0.85 27.44
CA ALA A 336 -10.67 0.42 28.10
C ALA A 336 -10.00 -0.71 27.29
N GLY A 337 -8.66 -0.63 27.11
CA GLY A 337 -7.87 -1.60 26.38
C GLY A 337 -7.99 -1.53 24.84
N GLN A 338 -8.94 -0.77 24.28
CA GLN A 338 -9.14 -0.68 22.83
C GLN A 338 -7.93 -0.03 22.14
N ALA A 339 -7.43 1.07 22.69
CA ALA A 339 -6.23 1.73 22.16
C ALA A 339 -5.01 0.82 22.15
N ASP A 340 -4.80 0.07 23.24
CA ASP A 340 -3.67 -0.86 23.36
C ASP A 340 -3.76 -2.00 22.35
N ALA A 341 -4.96 -2.53 22.10
CA ALA A 341 -5.20 -3.55 21.10
C ALA A 341 -4.94 -3.02 19.67
N VAL A 342 -5.36 -1.78 19.35
CA VAL A 342 -5.10 -1.16 18.03
C VAL A 342 -3.61 -0.85 17.88
N LYS A 343 -2.91 -0.40 18.94
CA LYS A 343 -1.45 -0.27 18.95
C LYS A 343 -0.77 -1.61 18.70
N ALA A 344 -1.21 -2.67 19.38
CA ALA A 344 -0.67 -4.01 19.20
C ALA A 344 -0.85 -4.49 17.76
N PHE A 345 -2.02 -4.26 17.15
CA PHE A 345 -2.27 -4.55 15.75
C PHE A 345 -1.30 -3.80 14.82
N ALA A 346 -1.17 -2.48 14.99
CA ALA A 346 -0.27 -1.66 14.17
C ALA A 346 1.19 -2.12 14.29
N ASN A 347 1.68 -2.34 15.52
CA ASN A 347 3.02 -2.82 15.78
C ASN A 347 3.27 -4.21 15.19
N TYR A 348 2.28 -5.12 15.26
CA TYR A 348 2.40 -6.45 14.68
C TYR A 348 2.51 -6.41 13.15
N ILE A 349 1.66 -5.64 12.48
CA ILE A 349 1.73 -5.47 11.02
C ILE A 349 3.08 -4.85 10.59
N LEU A 350 3.61 -3.88 11.33
CA LEU A 350 4.93 -3.28 11.07
C LEU A 350 6.10 -4.21 11.46
N SER A 351 5.84 -5.29 12.17
CA SER A 351 6.89 -6.20 12.63
C SER A 351 7.47 -7.05 11.50
N THR A 352 8.70 -7.52 11.70
CA THR A 352 9.33 -8.48 10.78
C THR A 352 8.61 -9.83 10.73
N LYS A 353 7.82 -10.19 11.74
CA LYS A 353 7.03 -11.42 11.76
C LYS A 353 5.95 -11.37 10.66
N CYS A 354 5.06 -10.38 10.70
CA CYS A 354 4.01 -10.23 9.70
C CYS A 354 4.58 -9.98 8.30
N SER A 355 5.53 -9.04 8.16
CA SER A 355 6.04 -8.64 6.84
C SER A 355 6.90 -9.72 6.16
N LYS A 356 7.65 -10.54 6.91
CA LYS A 356 8.43 -11.65 6.36
C LYS A 356 7.58 -12.90 6.12
N ASP A 357 6.72 -13.24 7.07
CA ASP A 357 5.99 -14.51 7.04
C ASP A 357 4.84 -14.49 6.02
N ALA A 358 4.18 -13.36 5.87
CA ALA A 358 3.07 -13.19 4.93
C ALA A 358 3.36 -12.16 3.83
N GLY A 359 3.96 -11.01 4.16
CA GLY A 359 4.06 -9.85 3.29
C GLY A 359 4.88 -10.08 2.04
N THR A 360 6.12 -10.54 2.18
CA THR A 360 7.04 -10.70 1.03
C THR A 360 6.54 -11.74 0.02
N ALA A 361 5.99 -12.85 0.52
CA ALA A 361 5.40 -13.89 -0.34
C ALA A 361 4.19 -13.38 -1.14
N LEU A 362 3.48 -12.39 -0.63
CA LEU A 362 2.34 -11.73 -1.28
C LEU A 362 2.73 -10.50 -2.10
N GLY A 363 4.03 -10.18 -2.21
CA GLY A 363 4.52 -9.02 -2.97
C GLY A 363 4.45 -7.68 -2.22
N PHE A 364 4.19 -7.68 -0.91
CA PHE A 364 4.24 -6.47 -0.09
C PHE A 364 5.69 -6.13 0.29
N SER A 365 5.96 -4.83 0.38
CA SER A 365 7.25 -4.30 0.80
C SER A 365 7.29 -4.12 2.31
N VAL A 366 8.40 -4.48 2.92
CA VAL A 366 8.64 -4.17 4.33
C VAL A 366 8.80 -2.67 4.49
N ILE A 367 8.06 -2.08 5.43
CA ILE A 367 8.31 -0.71 5.87
C ILE A 367 9.49 -0.76 6.84
N ASP A 368 10.58 -0.07 6.49
CA ASP A 368 11.83 -0.07 7.27
C ASP A 368 12.48 1.33 7.32
N GLY A 369 13.65 1.43 7.94
CA GLY A 369 14.45 2.64 7.99
C GLY A 369 13.69 3.84 8.59
N GLU A 370 13.83 5.02 7.97
CA GLU A 370 13.19 6.25 8.44
C GLU A 370 11.66 6.21 8.35
N LEU A 371 11.10 5.53 7.34
CA LEU A 371 9.65 5.39 7.22
C LEU A 371 9.08 4.55 8.38
N LEU A 372 9.77 3.48 8.81
CA LEU A 372 9.37 2.70 9.99
C LEU A 372 9.41 3.53 11.26
N LYS A 373 10.47 4.31 11.49
CA LYS A 373 10.56 5.21 12.65
C LYS A 373 9.39 6.20 12.70
N LYS A 374 9.07 6.79 11.56
CA LYS A 374 7.93 7.72 11.41
C LYS A 374 6.60 7.00 11.62
N SER A 375 6.42 5.80 11.11
CA SER A 375 5.22 4.98 11.36
C SER A 375 5.04 4.70 12.85
N LEU A 376 6.10 4.23 13.52
CA LEU A 376 6.07 3.96 14.97
C LEU A 376 5.80 5.22 15.80
N SER A 377 6.29 6.39 15.38
CA SER A 377 5.97 7.66 16.04
C SER A 377 4.48 8.03 15.92
N GLN A 378 3.80 7.65 14.84
CA GLN A 378 2.36 7.79 14.71
C GLN A 378 1.61 6.74 15.56
N VAL A 379 2.08 5.48 15.59
CA VAL A 379 1.51 4.44 16.46
C VAL A 379 1.52 4.87 17.92
N ALA A 380 2.58 5.53 18.38
CA ALA A 380 2.69 6.03 19.76
C ALA A 380 1.58 7.03 20.13
N LYS A 381 0.97 7.71 19.17
CA LYS A 381 -0.13 8.69 19.38
C LYS A 381 -1.52 8.03 19.50
N ILE A 382 -1.67 6.76 19.20
CA ILE A 382 -2.92 6.03 19.39
C ILE A 382 -3.21 5.99 20.89
N GLY A 383 -4.37 6.43 21.36
CA GLY A 383 -4.59 6.57 22.79
C GLY A 383 -6.04 6.51 23.22
#